data_1fdff2aa92c946ee13e11009b6f70827
#
_entry.id   1fdff2aa92c946ee13e11009b6f70827
#
_cell.length_a   1.000
_cell.length_b   1.000
_cell.length_c   1.000
_cell.angle_alpha   90.00
_cell.angle_beta   90.00
_cell.angle_gamma   90.00
#
_symmetry.space_group_name_H-M   'P 1'
#
loop_
_entity.id
_entity.type
_entity.pdbx_description
1 polymer ?
#
loop_
_entity_poly.entity_id
_entity_poly.type
_entity_poly.pdbx_seq_one_letter_code
_entity_poly.pdbx_strand_id
1 'polypeptide(L)'
;MKITYLVLGPFLTNTYIIYDEETMKAVIIDPSFTPENIIHAVEKLKVRVEAIFLTHAHVDHMAGLDVLRKNYINAKVYMNKKDQPYLKAPEKNLSNALPEPVLCEDADVWVEYGEHIHIGKLDFEVLNTSGHTPGGISFYNKERGVVF
;
A
#
# COMPACT_ATOMS: atom_id res chain seq x y z
N MET A 1 9.57 -6.00 14.45
CA MET A 1 8.58 -5.93 13.36
C MET A 1 7.51 -7.01 13.55
N LYS A 2 6.25 -6.64 13.47
CA LYS A 2 5.10 -7.55 13.38
C LYS A 2 4.40 -7.37 12.03
N ILE A 3 3.83 -8.45 11.54
CA ILE A 3 3.12 -8.51 10.27
C ILE A 3 1.73 -9.08 10.55
N THR A 4 0.71 -8.38 10.12
CA THR A 4 -0.68 -8.85 10.05
C THR A 4 -1.15 -8.65 8.63
N TYR A 5 -2.01 -9.52 8.13
CA TYR A 5 -2.59 -9.36 6.80
C TYR A 5 -4.09 -9.67 6.80
N LEU A 6 -4.76 -9.10 5.83
CA LEU A 6 -6.17 -9.32 5.53
C LEU A 6 -6.28 -9.77 4.07
N VAL A 7 -7.14 -10.73 3.80
CA VAL A 7 -7.47 -11.15 2.43
C VAL A 7 -8.77 -10.46 2.04
N LEU A 8 -8.72 -9.53 1.11
CA LEU A 8 -9.81 -8.60 0.83
C LEU A 8 -10.27 -8.61 -0.63
N GLY A 9 -11.54 -8.24 -0.80
CA GLY A 9 -12.15 -8.04 -2.10
C GLY A 9 -12.36 -9.30 -2.94
N PRO A 10 -12.89 -9.12 -4.16
CA PRO A 10 -13.23 -10.24 -5.05
C PRO A 10 -11.98 -10.96 -5.61
N PHE A 11 -10.84 -10.30 -5.60
CA PHE A 11 -9.57 -10.86 -6.08
C PHE A 11 -8.76 -11.55 -4.98
N LEU A 12 -9.26 -11.57 -3.73
CA LEU A 12 -8.59 -12.15 -2.56
C LEU A 12 -7.18 -11.57 -2.34
N THR A 13 -7.05 -10.26 -2.56
CA THR A 13 -5.78 -9.56 -2.46
C THR A 13 -5.33 -9.43 -1.00
N ASN A 14 -4.05 -9.69 -0.75
CA ASN A 14 -3.47 -9.51 0.57
C ASN A 14 -3.18 -8.02 0.81
N THR A 15 -3.81 -7.45 1.83
CA THR A 15 -3.44 -6.16 2.41
C THR A 15 -2.63 -6.40 3.67
N TYR A 16 -1.42 -5.86 3.76
CA TYR A 16 -0.57 -6.04 4.93
C TYR A 16 -0.61 -4.82 5.85
N ILE A 17 -0.60 -5.06 7.16
CA ILE A 17 -0.36 -4.05 8.20
C ILE A 17 0.92 -4.49 8.91
N ILE A 18 1.99 -3.70 8.75
CA ILE A 18 3.30 -4.00 9.28
C ILE A 18 3.65 -2.90 10.27
N TYR A 19 4.11 -3.26 11.47
CA TYR A 19 4.45 -2.26 12.47
C TYR A 19 5.69 -2.61 13.28
N ASP A 20 6.31 -1.54 13.76
CA ASP A 20 7.40 -1.58 14.71
C ASP A 20 6.83 -1.67 16.14
N GLU A 21 7.17 -2.74 16.86
CA GLU A 21 6.65 -3.01 18.21
C GLU A 21 7.13 -2.02 19.27
N GLU A 22 8.25 -1.35 19.03
CA GLU A 22 8.78 -0.38 20.01
C GLU A 22 8.16 1.00 19.83
N THR A 23 7.98 1.44 18.59
CA THR A 23 7.44 2.78 18.28
C THR A 23 5.94 2.78 18.00
N MET A 24 5.34 1.62 17.79
CA MET A 24 3.95 1.41 17.37
C MET A 24 3.60 2.12 16.06
N LYS A 25 4.60 2.46 15.26
CA LYS A 25 4.45 3.03 13.93
C LYS A 25 4.19 1.94 12.91
N ALA A 26 3.25 2.18 12.01
CA ALA A 26 2.79 1.18 11.05
C ALA A 26 2.81 1.71 9.61
N VAL A 27 2.93 0.77 8.67
CA VAL A 27 2.66 0.93 7.26
C VAL A 27 1.56 -0.03 6.83
N ILE A 28 0.68 0.42 5.95
CA ILE A 28 -0.29 -0.42 5.25
C ILE A 28 0.24 -0.62 3.84
N ILE A 29 0.29 -1.87 3.35
CA ILE A 29 0.68 -2.18 1.97
C ILE A 29 -0.54 -2.70 1.23
N ASP A 30 -0.78 -2.13 0.04
CA ASP A 30 -1.85 -2.49 -0.90
C ASP A 30 -3.24 -2.48 -0.25
N PRO A 31 -3.78 -1.29 0.05
CA PRO A 31 -5.10 -1.14 0.65
C PRO A 31 -6.21 -1.52 -0.34
N SER A 32 -6.61 -2.78 -0.29
CA SER A 32 -7.61 -3.36 -1.15
C SER A 32 -9.05 -2.93 -0.78
N PHE A 33 -10.03 -3.58 -1.37
CA PHE A 33 -11.46 -3.35 -1.10
C PHE A 33 -11.81 -3.49 0.39
N THR A 34 -12.97 -2.97 0.79
CA THR A 34 -13.45 -3.00 2.18
C THR A 34 -12.49 -2.36 3.18
N PRO A 35 -12.13 -1.07 2.97
CA PRO A 35 -11.16 -0.36 3.81
C PRO A 35 -11.56 -0.29 5.29
N GLU A 36 -12.84 -0.46 5.61
CA GLU A 36 -13.36 -0.50 6.98
C GLU A 36 -12.74 -1.66 7.78
N ASN A 37 -12.50 -2.80 7.13
CA ASN A 37 -11.85 -3.95 7.75
C ASN A 37 -10.39 -3.64 8.08
N ILE A 38 -9.71 -2.86 7.24
CA ILE A 38 -8.32 -2.42 7.46
C ILE A 38 -8.30 -1.46 8.66
N ILE A 39 -9.20 -0.47 8.69
CA ILE A 39 -9.33 0.50 9.79
C ILE A 39 -9.57 -0.23 11.10
N HIS A 40 -10.53 -1.15 11.13
CA HIS A 40 -10.83 -1.94 12.34
C HIS A 40 -9.62 -2.76 12.83
N ALA A 41 -8.85 -3.35 11.89
CA ALA A 41 -7.64 -4.11 12.24
C ALA A 41 -6.57 -3.18 12.85
N VAL A 42 -6.35 -1.99 12.28
CA VAL A 42 -5.41 -0.98 12.80
C VAL A 42 -5.82 -0.54 14.20
N GLU A 43 -7.10 -0.24 14.43
CA GLU A 43 -7.63 0.14 15.74
C GLU A 43 -7.40 -0.94 16.80
N LYS A 44 -7.67 -2.20 16.44
CA LYS A 44 -7.44 -3.36 17.32
C LYS A 44 -5.98 -3.53 17.69
N LEU A 45 -5.07 -3.28 16.75
CA LEU A 45 -3.62 -3.32 16.96
C LEU A 45 -3.10 -2.12 17.76
N LYS A 46 -3.87 -1.02 17.84
CA LYS A 46 -3.50 0.24 18.50
C LYS A 46 -2.19 0.83 17.94
N VAL A 47 -2.00 0.72 16.64
CA VAL A 47 -0.82 1.23 15.93
C VAL A 47 -1.13 2.57 15.27
N ARG A 48 -0.09 3.36 15.01
CA ARG A 48 -0.19 4.63 14.28
C ARG A 48 0.28 4.44 12.84
N VAL A 49 -0.63 4.57 11.89
CA VAL A 49 -0.29 4.51 10.47
C VAL A 49 0.47 5.78 10.08
N GLU A 50 1.70 5.63 9.60
CA GLU A 50 2.55 6.71 9.10
C GLU A 50 2.75 6.67 7.59
N ALA A 51 2.50 5.50 6.97
CA ALA A 51 2.65 5.34 5.53
C ALA A 51 1.64 4.34 4.97
N ILE A 52 1.33 4.53 3.69
CA ILE A 52 0.62 3.58 2.84
C ILE A 52 1.50 3.32 1.63
N PHE A 53 1.83 2.07 1.38
CA PHE A 53 2.64 1.64 0.25
C PHE A 53 1.78 0.98 -0.81
N LEU A 54 1.99 1.32 -2.07
CA LEU A 54 1.43 0.61 -3.21
C LEU A 54 2.55 -0.12 -3.94
N THR A 55 2.40 -1.44 -4.07
CA THR A 55 3.31 -2.23 -4.90
C THR A 55 3.11 -1.89 -6.38
N HIS A 56 1.87 -1.66 -6.77
CA HIS A 56 1.45 -1.18 -8.09
C HIS A 56 0.00 -0.65 -8.02
N ALA A 57 -0.50 -0.07 -9.10
CA ALA A 57 -1.79 0.62 -9.10
C ALA A 57 -2.90 -0.13 -9.87
N HIS A 58 -3.03 -1.46 -9.73
CA HIS A 58 -4.27 -2.14 -10.09
C HIS A 58 -5.34 -1.96 -8.99
N VAL A 59 -6.59 -2.01 -9.40
CA VAL A 59 -7.73 -1.64 -8.55
C VAL A 59 -7.79 -2.42 -7.24
N ASP A 60 -7.45 -3.69 -7.27
CA ASP A 60 -7.48 -4.57 -6.10
C ASP A 60 -6.37 -4.26 -5.08
N HIS A 61 -5.35 -3.50 -5.46
CA HIS A 61 -4.30 -3.02 -4.58
C HIS A 61 -4.52 -1.60 -4.05
N MET A 62 -5.43 -0.83 -4.68
CA MET A 62 -5.63 0.58 -4.32
C MET A 62 -7.09 0.99 -4.01
N ALA A 63 -8.06 0.06 -4.10
CA ALA A 63 -9.48 0.40 -3.97
C ALA A 63 -9.85 1.08 -2.64
N GLY A 64 -9.13 0.78 -1.56
CA GLY A 64 -9.34 1.40 -0.24
C GLY A 64 -8.53 2.67 0.00
N LEU A 65 -7.66 3.06 -0.94
CA LEU A 65 -6.65 4.09 -0.71
C LEU A 65 -7.24 5.43 -0.25
N ASP A 66 -8.24 5.95 -0.97
CA ASP A 66 -8.80 7.28 -0.67
C ASP A 66 -9.58 7.32 0.65
N VAL A 67 -10.18 6.20 1.05
CA VAL A 67 -10.82 6.09 2.37
C VAL A 67 -9.75 6.11 3.46
N LEU A 68 -8.65 5.36 3.28
CA LEU A 68 -7.56 5.35 4.26
C LEU A 68 -6.84 6.70 4.35
N ARG A 69 -6.67 7.42 3.23
CA ARG A 69 -6.13 8.78 3.24
C ARG A 69 -6.95 9.72 4.12
N LYS A 70 -8.27 9.65 4.04
CA LYS A 70 -9.18 10.47 4.85
C LYS A 70 -9.13 10.09 6.32
N ASN A 71 -8.93 8.81 6.62
CA ASN A 71 -8.87 8.31 8.00
C ASN A 71 -7.50 8.55 8.64
N TYR A 72 -6.42 8.47 7.86
CA TYR A 72 -5.03 8.63 8.31
C TYR A 72 -4.37 9.82 7.63
N ILE A 73 -4.85 11.02 7.92
CA ILE A 73 -4.47 12.29 7.24
C ILE A 73 -2.98 12.63 7.30
N ASN A 74 -2.24 12.06 8.24
CA ASN A 74 -0.80 12.26 8.38
C ASN A 74 0.03 11.16 7.69
N ALA A 75 -0.60 10.08 7.23
CA ALA A 75 0.08 9.02 6.53
C ALA A 75 0.36 9.43 5.07
N LYS A 76 1.59 9.20 4.63
CA LYS A 76 1.97 9.48 3.24
C LYS A 76 1.82 8.23 2.38
N VAL A 77 1.39 8.42 1.14
CA VAL A 77 1.30 7.36 0.13
C VAL A 77 2.56 7.33 -0.70
N TYR A 78 3.16 6.14 -0.81
CA TYR A 78 4.38 5.86 -1.55
C TYR A 78 4.10 4.89 -2.69
N MET A 79 4.59 5.21 -3.89
CA MET A 79 4.56 4.31 -5.04
C MET A 79 5.60 4.72 -6.09
N ASN A 80 5.86 3.87 -7.08
CA ASN A 80 6.71 4.25 -8.20
C ASN A 80 5.94 5.11 -9.21
N LYS A 81 6.59 6.17 -9.69
CA LYS A 81 5.97 7.17 -10.59
C LYS A 81 5.49 6.61 -11.94
N LYS A 82 6.07 5.51 -12.40
CA LYS A 82 5.67 4.90 -13.68
C LYS A 82 4.22 4.39 -13.67
N ASP A 83 3.68 4.09 -12.48
CA ASP A 83 2.28 3.67 -12.33
C ASP A 83 1.31 4.82 -12.04
N GLN A 84 1.80 6.08 -11.95
CA GLN A 84 0.93 7.25 -11.77
C GLN A 84 -0.27 7.27 -12.74
N PRO A 85 -0.10 7.00 -14.05
CA PRO A 85 -1.23 7.03 -14.98
C PRO A 85 -2.34 6.01 -14.68
N TYR A 86 -2.05 4.96 -13.89
CA TYR A 86 -3.02 3.95 -13.50
C TYR A 86 -4.01 4.47 -12.45
N LEU A 87 -3.60 5.40 -11.59
CA LEU A 87 -4.46 5.94 -10.53
C LEU A 87 -5.74 6.59 -11.06
N LYS A 88 -5.70 7.15 -12.28
CA LYS A 88 -6.80 7.93 -12.90
C LYS A 88 -7.31 7.33 -14.22
N ALA A 89 -6.92 6.11 -14.57
CA ALA A 89 -7.28 5.47 -15.82
C ALA A 89 -7.90 4.07 -15.56
N PRO A 90 -9.24 3.97 -15.50
CA PRO A 90 -9.94 2.71 -15.22
C PRO A 90 -9.57 1.54 -16.13
N GLU A 91 -9.27 1.83 -17.39
CA GLU A 91 -8.83 0.83 -18.37
C GLU A 91 -7.41 0.28 -18.07
N LYS A 92 -6.56 1.07 -17.38
CA LYS A 92 -5.23 0.66 -16.96
C LYS A 92 -5.25 -0.06 -15.62
N ASN A 93 -5.97 0.50 -14.66
CA ASN A 93 -6.07 -0.09 -13.31
C ASN A 93 -7.09 -1.23 -13.21
N LEU A 94 -7.74 -1.57 -14.33
CA LEU A 94 -8.71 -2.67 -14.47
C LEU A 94 -10.03 -2.46 -13.71
N SER A 95 -10.33 -1.23 -13.28
CA SER A 95 -11.61 -0.93 -12.63
C SER A 95 -12.74 -0.63 -13.61
N ASN A 96 -12.47 -0.54 -14.92
CA ASN A 96 -13.48 -0.32 -15.94
C ASN A 96 -14.52 -1.46 -16.03
N ALA A 97 -14.23 -2.63 -15.49
CA ALA A 97 -15.16 -3.75 -15.39
C ALA A 97 -16.04 -3.71 -14.13
N LEU A 98 -15.81 -2.78 -13.23
CA LEU A 98 -16.61 -2.58 -12.02
C LEU A 98 -17.82 -1.69 -12.32
N PRO A 99 -18.94 -1.82 -11.56
CA PRO A 99 -20.09 -0.93 -11.68
C PRO A 99 -19.71 0.56 -11.50
N GLU A 100 -18.76 0.84 -10.59
CA GLU A 100 -18.19 2.16 -10.37
C GLU A 100 -16.66 2.04 -10.49
N PRO A 101 -16.07 2.72 -11.51
CA PRO A 101 -14.62 2.74 -11.64
C PRO A 101 -13.93 3.41 -10.45
N VAL A 102 -12.79 2.87 -10.06
CA VAL A 102 -11.98 3.39 -8.97
C VAL A 102 -10.91 4.34 -9.51
N LEU A 103 -10.92 5.56 -8.99
CA LEU A 103 -9.92 6.60 -9.26
C LEU A 103 -9.34 7.04 -7.92
N CYS A 104 -8.04 7.25 -7.86
CA CYS A 104 -7.34 7.70 -6.66
C CYS A 104 -6.52 8.95 -6.93
N GLU A 105 -6.34 9.78 -5.91
CA GLU A 105 -5.41 10.91 -5.97
C GLU A 105 -3.95 10.43 -6.08
N ASP A 106 -3.09 11.31 -6.62
CA ASP A 106 -1.65 11.03 -6.78
C ASP A 106 -0.98 10.67 -5.44
N ALA A 107 0.06 9.86 -5.49
CA ALA A 107 0.87 9.56 -4.32
C ALA A 107 1.57 10.81 -3.78
N ASP A 108 1.87 10.81 -2.47
CA ASP A 108 2.58 11.90 -1.82
C ASP A 108 4.10 11.82 -2.06
N VAL A 109 4.61 10.61 -2.25
CA VAL A 109 6.03 10.32 -2.43
C VAL A 109 6.21 9.34 -3.58
N TRP A 110 6.95 9.77 -4.59
CA TRP A 110 7.41 8.93 -5.68
C TRP A 110 8.73 8.28 -5.30
N VAL A 111 8.77 6.95 -5.30
CA VAL A 111 9.98 6.20 -4.92
C VAL A 111 10.69 5.61 -6.13
N GLU A 112 12.01 5.54 -6.03
CA GLU A 112 12.88 4.93 -7.03
C GLU A 112 13.48 3.62 -6.52
N TYR A 113 13.94 2.79 -7.43
CA TYR A 113 14.58 1.51 -7.10
C TYR A 113 15.86 1.69 -6.30
N GLY A 114 16.03 0.93 -5.23
CA GLY A 114 17.16 0.99 -4.31
C GLY A 114 17.01 2.05 -3.22
N GLU A 115 15.93 2.84 -3.23
CA GLU A 115 15.64 3.74 -2.11
C GLU A 115 15.23 2.98 -0.86
N HIS A 116 15.51 3.59 0.29
CA HIS A 116 15.13 3.06 1.61
C HIS A 116 14.08 3.95 2.27
N ILE A 117 13.01 3.31 2.76
CA ILE A 117 11.92 4.00 3.46
C ILE A 117 11.91 3.52 4.91
N HIS A 118 11.99 4.48 5.84
CA HIS A 118 12.01 4.18 7.27
C HIS A 118 10.67 4.50 7.94
N ILE A 119 10.07 3.51 8.60
CA ILE A 119 8.85 3.63 9.39
C ILE A 119 9.15 3.14 10.82
N GLY A 120 9.26 4.08 11.77
CA GLY A 120 9.83 3.74 13.07
C GLY A 120 11.25 3.23 12.94
N LYS A 121 11.50 1.99 13.39
CA LYS A 121 12.77 1.29 13.21
C LYS A 121 12.79 0.35 11.99
N LEU A 122 11.66 0.24 11.28
CA LEU A 122 11.58 -0.59 10.09
C LEU A 122 12.26 0.11 8.92
N ASP A 123 13.07 -0.64 8.19
CA ASP A 123 13.73 -0.21 6.96
C ASP A 123 13.23 -1.07 5.80
N PHE A 124 12.74 -0.42 4.74
CA PHE A 124 12.24 -1.06 3.53
C PHE A 124 13.04 -0.57 2.32
N GLU A 125 13.76 -1.48 1.69
CA GLU A 125 14.39 -1.24 0.39
C GLU A 125 13.38 -1.43 -0.74
N VAL A 126 13.32 -0.49 -1.67
CA VAL A 126 12.45 -0.55 -2.86
C VAL A 126 13.11 -1.38 -3.94
N LEU A 127 12.58 -2.56 -4.24
CA LEU A 127 13.09 -3.43 -5.29
C LEU A 127 12.32 -3.24 -6.59
N ASN A 128 13.04 -3.33 -7.72
CA ASN A 128 12.42 -3.37 -9.04
C ASN A 128 11.81 -4.75 -9.30
N THR A 129 10.50 -4.83 -9.33
CA THR A 129 9.74 -6.02 -9.73
C THR A 129 8.77 -5.71 -10.86
N SER A 130 9.11 -4.69 -11.68
CA SER A 130 8.29 -4.28 -12.82
C SER A 130 8.12 -5.43 -13.84
N GLY A 131 7.00 -5.41 -14.55
CA GLY A 131 6.65 -6.43 -15.54
C GLY A 131 5.14 -6.61 -15.61
N HIS A 132 4.49 -6.84 -14.48
CA HIS A 132 3.03 -6.87 -14.36
C HIS A 132 2.44 -5.47 -14.59
N THR A 133 3.06 -4.44 -14.00
CA THR A 133 2.90 -3.04 -14.40
C THR A 133 4.27 -2.40 -14.63
N PRO A 134 4.36 -1.26 -15.35
CA PRO A 134 5.62 -0.57 -15.58
C PRO A 134 6.29 -0.06 -14.30
N GLY A 135 5.50 0.28 -13.28
CA GLY A 135 5.94 0.79 -12.00
C GLY A 135 5.89 -0.22 -10.85
N GLY A 136 5.71 -1.51 -11.17
CA GLY A 136 5.68 -2.57 -10.16
C GLY A 136 6.95 -2.60 -9.32
N ILE A 137 6.78 -2.51 -8.00
CA ILE A 137 7.85 -2.55 -6.99
C ILE A 137 7.51 -3.55 -5.89
N SER A 138 8.54 -3.96 -5.17
CA SER A 138 8.39 -4.72 -3.93
C SER A 138 9.14 -4.01 -2.81
N PHE A 139 8.66 -4.18 -1.58
CA PHE A 139 9.27 -3.61 -0.39
C PHE A 139 9.97 -4.70 0.42
N TYR A 140 11.29 -4.64 0.48
CA TYR A 140 12.13 -5.64 1.13
C TYR A 140 12.62 -5.16 2.49
N ASN A 141 12.31 -5.93 3.53
CA ASN A 141 12.91 -5.74 4.85
C ASN A 141 14.03 -6.75 5.06
N LYS A 142 15.28 -6.27 4.97
CA LYS A 142 16.48 -7.09 5.04
C LYS A 142 16.64 -7.77 6.41
N GLU A 143 16.32 -7.07 7.50
CA GLU A 143 16.48 -7.58 8.86
C GLU A 143 15.66 -8.87 9.08
N ARG A 144 14.47 -8.93 8.50
CA ARG A 144 13.57 -10.09 8.61
C ARG A 144 13.65 -11.04 7.43
N GLY A 145 14.33 -10.65 6.35
CA GLY A 145 14.41 -11.44 5.12
C GLY A 145 13.05 -11.64 4.45
N VAL A 146 12.18 -10.61 4.49
CA VAL A 146 10.83 -10.68 3.90
C VAL A 146 10.66 -9.62 2.83
N VAL A 147 9.85 -9.95 1.82
CA VAL A 147 9.47 -9.07 0.72
C VAL A 147 7.95 -9.04 0.58
N PHE A 148 7.42 -7.88 0.28
CA PHE A 148 6.02 -7.63 0.05
C PHE A 148 5.79 -7.14 -1.36
#